data_b461e59db120ad69477c556289cf3633
#
_entry.id   b461e59db120ad69477c556289cf3633
#
_cell.length_a   1.000
_cell.length_b   1.000
_cell.length_c   1.000
_cell.angle_alpha   90.00
_cell.angle_beta   90.00
_cell.angle_gamma   90.00
#
_symmetry.space_group_name_H-M   'P 1'
#
loop_
_entity.id
_entity.type
_entity.pdbx_description
1 polymer ?
#
loop_
_entity_poly.entity_id
_entity_poly.type
_entity_poly.pdbx_seq_one_letter_code
_entity_poly.pdbx_strand_id
1 'polypeptide(L)'
;MSKQQIKKGLGGWLFLTLVLITYGLLGLVNPAATSQSLVFFTHVMLQVLPVLGLVFLLLFAANLALKPKWIKRYLGSGSGTKGWIAATLGGMLSLGPIYPWYAMLGELRQKGMRDALIATFLYSRAVKLPLLPLMIHYFGVTYTLVLCLYLIGFSIITGIVVEKLIPVRDV
;
A
#
# COMPACT_ATOMS: atom_id res chain seq x y z
N MET A 1 20.98 -9.22 23.20
CA MET A 1 20.10 -8.11 22.80
C MET A 1 20.92 -6.82 22.78
N SER A 2 21.08 -6.23 21.59
CA SER A 2 21.97 -5.08 21.37
C SER A 2 21.41 -3.80 22.01
N LYS A 3 22.28 -2.99 22.63
CA LYS A 3 21.95 -1.66 23.22
C LYS A 3 21.20 -0.70 22.28
N GLN A 4 21.22 -0.93 20.97
CA GLN A 4 20.48 -0.14 19.98
C GLN A 4 18.98 -0.47 19.93
N GLN A 5 18.56 -1.68 20.27
CA GLN A 5 17.13 -2.04 20.31
C GLN A 5 16.43 -1.46 21.55
N ILE A 6 17.16 -1.33 22.65
CA ILE A 6 16.62 -0.74 23.89
C ILE A 6 16.36 0.77 23.70
N LYS A 7 17.25 1.50 22.99
CA LYS A 7 17.06 2.93 22.71
C LYS A 7 15.87 3.22 21.77
N LYS A 8 15.53 2.34 20.81
CA LYS A 8 14.36 2.51 19.93
C LYS A 8 13.02 2.31 20.67
N GLY A 9 12.97 1.45 21.68
CA GLY A 9 11.79 1.29 22.52
C GLY A 9 11.55 2.46 23.46
N LEU A 10 12.63 3.03 24.02
CA LEU A 10 12.55 4.10 25.02
C LEU A 10 11.91 5.38 24.44
N GLY A 11 12.21 5.73 23.18
CA GLY A 11 11.62 6.90 22.51
C GLY A 11 10.10 6.81 22.37
N GLY A 12 9.57 5.64 22.03
CA GLY A 12 8.13 5.41 21.91
C GLY A 12 7.42 5.51 23.27
N TRP A 13 8.01 4.95 24.31
CA TRP A 13 7.48 5.05 25.68
C TRP A 13 7.51 6.48 26.23
N LEU A 14 8.60 7.22 25.99
CA LEU A 14 8.70 8.63 26.36
C LEU A 14 7.64 9.47 25.64
N PHE A 15 7.43 9.25 24.34
CA PHE A 15 6.40 9.93 23.58
C PHE A 15 5.00 9.63 24.12
N LEU A 16 4.69 8.35 24.39
CA LEU A 16 3.41 7.94 24.98
C LEU A 16 3.18 8.61 26.32
N THR A 17 4.19 8.61 27.20
CA THR A 17 4.10 9.22 28.54
C THR A 17 3.87 10.72 28.43
N LEU A 18 4.58 11.40 27.51
CA LEU A 18 4.40 12.83 27.28
C LEU A 18 2.98 13.15 26.80
N VAL A 19 2.44 12.37 25.86
CA VAL A 19 1.07 12.52 25.37
C VAL A 19 0.05 12.33 26.50
N LEU A 20 0.21 11.27 27.31
CA LEU A 20 -0.69 10.99 28.44
C LEU A 20 -0.67 12.09 29.49
N ILE A 21 0.51 12.63 29.82
CA ILE A 21 0.66 13.75 30.76
C ILE A 21 -0.02 15.00 30.18
N THR A 22 0.21 15.31 28.91
CA THR A 22 -0.39 16.46 28.24
C THR A 22 -1.93 16.37 28.24
N TYR A 23 -2.48 15.20 27.90
CA TYR A 23 -3.93 14.99 27.95
C TYR A 23 -4.49 15.03 29.38
N GLY A 24 -3.75 14.53 30.35
CA GLY A 24 -4.12 14.62 31.77
C GLY A 24 -4.20 16.07 32.26
N LEU A 25 -3.18 16.89 31.92
CA LEU A 25 -3.15 18.34 32.28
C LEU A 25 -4.25 19.12 31.56
N LEU A 26 -4.46 18.89 30.25
CA LEU A 26 -5.53 19.52 29.48
C LEU A 26 -6.91 19.11 30.00
N GLY A 27 -7.08 17.88 30.46
CA GLY A 27 -8.33 17.42 31.08
C GLY A 27 -8.70 18.17 32.35
N LEU A 28 -7.70 18.61 33.11
CA LEU A 28 -7.92 19.44 34.32
C LEU A 28 -8.20 20.91 33.99
N VAL A 29 -7.58 21.47 32.92
CA VAL A 29 -7.69 22.87 32.53
C VAL A 29 -8.92 23.10 31.64
N ASN A 30 -9.19 22.22 30.72
CA ASN A 30 -10.31 22.33 29.77
C ASN A 30 -10.93 20.95 29.45
N PRO A 31 -11.83 20.45 30.31
CA PRO A 31 -12.43 19.13 30.15
C PRO A 31 -13.28 19.01 28.86
N ALA A 32 -13.89 20.11 28.41
CA ALA A 32 -14.69 20.11 27.18
C ALA A 32 -13.85 19.87 25.92
N ALA A 33 -12.70 20.51 25.78
CA ALA A 33 -11.79 20.30 24.66
C ALA A 33 -11.18 18.90 24.69
N THR A 34 -10.85 18.38 25.87
CA THR A 34 -10.30 17.03 26.02
C THR A 34 -11.32 15.95 25.63
N SER A 35 -12.58 16.10 26.06
CA SER A 35 -13.64 15.15 25.67
C SER A 35 -13.91 15.17 24.16
N GLN A 36 -13.95 16.34 23.53
CA GLN A 36 -14.09 16.46 22.07
C GLN A 36 -12.93 15.77 21.33
N SER A 37 -11.70 15.96 21.80
CA SER A 37 -10.53 15.32 21.20
C SER A 37 -10.58 13.79 21.33
N LEU A 38 -11.04 13.26 22.47
CA LEU A 38 -11.21 11.83 22.68
C LEU A 38 -12.32 11.24 21.78
N VAL A 39 -13.43 11.94 21.64
CA VAL A 39 -14.52 11.55 20.73
C VAL A 39 -14.01 11.52 19.28
N PHE A 40 -13.28 12.55 18.86
CA PHE A 40 -12.68 12.60 17.52
C PHE A 40 -11.68 11.47 17.31
N PHE A 41 -10.80 11.21 18.28
CA PHE A 41 -9.85 10.08 18.22
C PHE A 41 -10.57 8.76 18.09
N THR A 42 -11.60 8.53 18.89
CA THR A 42 -12.39 7.29 18.82
C THR A 42 -13.06 7.13 17.46
N HIS A 43 -13.61 8.21 16.91
CA HIS A 43 -14.23 8.19 15.58
C HIS A 43 -13.23 7.83 14.49
N VAL A 44 -12.06 8.46 14.49
CA VAL A 44 -10.98 8.14 13.54
C VAL A 44 -10.50 6.68 13.72
N MET A 45 -10.35 6.23 14.96
CA MET A 45 -9.93 4.86 15.25
C MET A 45 -10.93 3.84 14.70
N LEU A 46 -12.23 4.07 14.90
CA LEU A 46 -13.29 3.21 14.37
C LEU A 46 -13.35 3.20 12.84
N GLN A 47 -12.93 4.27 12.17
CA GLN A 47 -12.79 4.29 10.70
C GLN A 47 -11.54 3.56 10.20
N VAL A 48 -10.43 3.69 10.92
CA VAL A 48 -9.14 3.11 10.49
C VAL A 48 -9.04 1.62 10.81
N LEU A 49 -9.60 1.19 11.94
CA LEU A 49 -9.51 -0.20 12.42
C LEU A 49 -10.10 -1.22 11.42
N PRO A 50 -11.30 -1.02 10.83
CA PRO A 50 -11.84 -1.91 9.81
C PRO A 50 -10.99 -1.98 8.55
N VAL A 51 -10.41 -0.84 8.13
CA VAL A 51 -9.52 -0.79 6.96
C VAL A 51 -8.25 -1.59 7.22
N LEU A 52 -7.65 -1.46 8.41
CA LEU A 52 -6.50 -2.28 8.82
C LEU A 52 -6.88 -3.76 8.88
N GLY A 53 -8.02 -4.08 9.49
CA GLY A 53 -8.54 -5.46 9.55
C GLY A 53 -8.73 -6.07 8.17
N LEU A 54 -9.31 -5.32 7.22
CA LEU A 54 -9.46 -5.74 5.83
C LEU A 54 -8.10 -5.98 5.16
N VAL A 55 -7.13 -5.11 5.39
CA VAL A 55 -5.77 -5.26 4.84
C VAL A 55 -5.10 -6.51 5.38
N PHE A 56 -5.18 -6.76 6.70
CA PHE A 56 -4.64 -7.98 7.30
C PHE A 56 -5.35 -9.23 6.78
N LEU A 57 -6.67 -9.19 6.61
CA LEU A 57 -7.44 -10.28 6.02
C LEU A 57 -7.00 -10.57 4.59
N LEU A 58 -6.80 -9.53 3.78
CA LEU A 58 -6.31 -9.66 2.40
C LEU A 58 -4.90 -10.23 2.35
N LEU A 59 -4.00 -9.77 3.22
CA LEU A 59 -2.64 -10.31 3.33
C LEU A 59 -2.68 -11.80 3.74
N PHE A 60 -3.50 -12.16 4.69
CA PHE A 60 -3.69 -13.53 5.14
C PHE A 60 -4.26 -14.42 4.03
N ALA A 61 -5.31 -13.95 3.35
CA ALA A 61 -5.91 -14.64 2.21
C ALA A 61 -4.92 -14.80 1.05
N ALA A 62 -4.13 -13.77 0.74
CA ALA A 62 -3.09 -13.82 -0.28
C ALA A 62 -2.01 -14.84 0.09
N ASN A 63 -1.62 -14.91 1.35
CA ASN A 63 -0.61 -15.87 1.83
C ASN A 63 -1.09 -17.32 1.73
N LEU A 64 -2.38 -17.56 2.03
CA LEU A 64 -3.01 -18.88 1.91
C LEU A 64 -3.27 -19.30 0.45
N ALA A 65 -3.80 -18.38 -0.38
CA ALA A 65 -4.23 -18.67 -1.74
C ALA A 65 -3.07 -18.70 -2.75
N LEU A 66 -2.05 -17.87 -2.54
CA LEU A 66 -0.95 -17.69 -3.48
C LEU A 66 0.18 -18.69 -3.20
N LYS A 67 0.00 -19.92 -3.66
CA LYS A 67 1.07 -20.92 -3.64
C LYS A 67 2.25 -20.48 -4.52
N PRO A 68 3.52 -20.72 -4.14
CA PRO A 68 4.70 -20.32 -4.92
C PRO A 68 4.67 -20.80 -6.37
N LYS A 69 4.10 -21.98 -6.64
CA LYS A 69 3.94 -22.52 -8.00
C LYS A 69 3.04 -21.64 -8.89
N TRP A 70 1.97 -21.08 -8.34
CA TRP A 70 1.05 -20.19 -9.06
C TRP A 70 1.71 -18.86 -9.39
N ILE A 71 2.44 -18.30 -8.42
CA ILE A 71 3.15 -17.03 -8.59
C ILE A 71 4.24 -17.18 -9.65
N LYS A 72 5.06 -18.24 -9.59
CA LYS A 72 6.07 -18.54 -10.62
C LYS A 72 5.44 -18.70 -12.00
N ARG A 73 4.27 -19.33 -12.11
CA ARG A 73 3.58 -19.55 -13.39
C ARG A 73 2.95 -18.30 -13.98
N TYR A 74 2.29 -17.46 -13.16
CA TYR A 74 1.49 -16.31 -13.63
C TYR A 74 2.20 -14.97 -13.47
N LEU A 75 3.16 -14.85 -12.56
CA LEU A 75 3.86 -13.60 -12.23
C LEU A 75 5.39 -13.75 -12.25
N GLY A 76 5.91 -14.96 -12.54
CA GLY A 76 7.33 -15.24 -12.66
C GLY A 76 7.88 -14.92 -14.06
N SER A 77 9.13 -15.36 -14.32
CA SER A 77 9.85 -15.16 -15.59
C SER A 77 9.11 -15.69 -16.82
N GLY A 78 8.28 -16.73 -16.67
CA GLY A 78 7.45 -17.29 -17.75
C GLY A 78 6.06 -16.70 -17.91
N SER A 79 5.69 -15.63 -17.19
CA SER A 79 4.31 -15.11 -17.16
C SER A 79 3.88 -14.39 -18.44
N GLY A 80 4.83 -13.99 -19.30
CA GLY A 80 4.53 -13.29 -20.54
C GLY A 80 3.59 -12.07 -20.36
N THR A 81 2.73 -11.84 -21.35
CA THR A 81 1.76 -10.71 -21.34
C THR A 81 0.71 -10.83 -20.24
N LYS A 82 0.36 -12.05 -19.80
CA LYS A 82 -0.62 -12.26 -18.72
C LYS A 82 -0.16 -11.67 -17.39
N GLY A 83 1.13 -11.76 -17.07
CA GLY A 83 1.70 -11.15 -15.88
C GLY A 83 1.61 -9.64 -15.90
N TRP A 84 1.87 -9.01 -17.05
CA TRP A 84 1.75 -7.56 -17.22
C TRP A 84 0.31 -7.07 -17.02
N ILE A 85 -0.66 -7.75 -17.63
CA ILE A 85 -2.08 -7.43 -17.46
C ILE A 85 -2.48 -7.58 -15.98
N ALA A 86 -2.10 -8.70 -15.35
CA ALA A 86 -2.42 -8.95 -13.95
C ALA A 86 -1.79 -7.89 -13.01
N ALA A 87 -0.54 -7.50 -13.25
CA ALA A 87 0.14 -6.48 -12.45
C ALA A 87 -0.51 -5.10 -12.64
N THR A 88 -0.84 -4.72 -13.89
CA THR A 88 -1.50 -3.44 -14.20
C THR A 88 -2.88 -3.37 -13.57
N LEU A 89 -3.74 -4.35 -13.82
CA LEU A 89 -5.10 -4.39 -13.25
C LEU A 89 -5.08 -4.49 -11.73
N GLY A 90 -4.21 -5.32 -11.17
CA GLY A 90 -4.03 -5.45 -9.73
C GLY A 90 -3.60 -4.14 -9.08
N GLY A 91 -2.68 -3.40 -9.72
CA GLY A 91 -2.27 -2.07 -9.28
C GLY A 91 -3.44 -1.08 -9.28
N MET A 92 -4.19 -0.98 -10.37
CA MET A 92 -5.35 -0.09 -10.50
C MET A 92 -6.45 -0.38 -9.47
N LEU A 93 -6.68 -1.67 -9.17
CA LEU A 93 -7.65 -2.12 -8.17
C LEU A 93 -7.14 -1.99 -6.72
N SER A 94 -5.82 -1.80 -6.53
CA SER A 94 -5.23 -1.69 -5.20
C SER A 94 -5.58 -0.36 -4.55
N LEU A 95 -6.54 -0.38 -3.65
CA LEU A 95 -6.99 0.78 -2.89
C LEU A 95 -6.20 0.93 -1.58
N GLY A 96 -6.28 2.13 -0.99
CA GLY A 96 -5.71 2.41 0.33
C GLY A 96 -4.23 2.82 0.33
N PRO A 97 -3.62 2.90 1.53
CA PRO A 97 -2.23 3.32 1.70
C PRO A 97 -1.25 2.34 1.05
N ILE A 98 -0.07 2.84 0.69
CA ILE A 98 0.92 2.05 -0.06
C ILE A 98 1.66 1.01 0.80
N TYR A 99 1.79 1.25 2.09
CA TYR A 99 2.61 0.42 2.99
C TYR A 99 2.22 -1.06 3.06
N PRO A 100 0.93 -1.44 3.17
CA PRO A 100 0.52 -2.85 3.14
C PRO A 100 0.89 -3.54 1.83
N TRP A 101 0.84 -2.81 0.72
CA TRP A 101 1.17 -3.34 -0.60
C TRP A 101 2.67 -3.62 -0.74
N TYR A 102 3.54 -2.82 -0.13
CA TYR A 102 4.98 -3.12 -0.09
C TYR A 102 5.26 -4.45 0.62
N ALA A 103 4.61 -4.69 1.74
CA ALA A 103 4.77 -5.97 2.46
C ALA A 103 4.31 -7.15 1.59
N MET A 104 3.12 -7.06 0.98
CA MET A 104 2.57 -8.09 0.11
C MET A 104 3.44 -8.33 -1.13
N LEU A 105 3.87 -7.27 -1.81
CA LEU A 105 4.74 -7.39 -3.00
C LEU A 105 6.11 -7.95 -2.63
N GLY A 106 6.63 -7.63 -1.43
CA GLY A 106 7.85 -8.21 -0.89
C GLY A 106 7.73 -9.73 -0.71
N GLU A 107 6.61 -10.22 -0.17
CA GLU A 107 6.34 -11.66 -0.08
C GLU A 107 6.19 -12.31 -1.46
N LEU A 108 5.48 -11.66 -2.40
CA LEU A 108 5.33 -12.17 -3.76
C LEU A 108 6.67 -12.26 -4.49
N ARG A 109 7.55 -11.27 -4.26
CA ARG A 109 8.93 -11.27 -4.76
C ARG A 109 9.71 -12.48 -4.25
N GLN A 110 9.65 -12.75 -2.94
CA GLN A 110 10.29 -13.93 -2.34
C GLN A 110 9.72 -15.25 -2.89
N LYS A 111 8.45 -15.25 -3.30
CA LYS A 111 7.78 -16.39 -3.94
C LYS A 111 8.08 -16.49 -5.46
N GLY A 112 8.87 -15.57 -6.02
CA GLY A 112 9.35 -15.60 -7.42
C GLY A 112 8.61 -14.68 -8.39
N MET A 113 7.92 -13.62 -7.88
CA MET A 113 7.37 -12.57 -8.74
C MET A 113 8.51 -11.70 -9.31
N ARG A 114 8.41 -11.35 -10.61
CA ARG A 114 9.40 -10.51 -11.29
C ARG A 114 9.38 -9.07 -10.76
N ASP A 115 10.56 -8.49 -10.59
CA ASP A 115 10.71 -7.08 -10.16
C ASP A 115 10.07 -6.10 -11.15
N ALA A 116 10.08 -6.40 -12.44
CA ALA A 116 9.36 -5.65 -13.48
C ALA A 116 7.86 -5.55 -13.22
N LEU A 117 7.22 -6.65 -12.83
CA LEU A 117 5.79 -6.68 -12.55
C LEU A 117 5.45 -5.96 -11.24
N ILE A 118 6.37 -5.98 -10.26
CA ILE A 118 6.24 -5.19 -9.03
C ILE A 118 6.28 -3.70 -9.34
N ALA A 119 7.22 -3.27 -10.17
CA ALA A 119 7.32 -1.87 -10.60
C ALA A 119 6.06 -1.43 -11.36
N THR A 120 5.57 -2.26 -12.29
CA THR A 120 4.33 -2.01 -13.04
C THR A 120 3.13 -1.90 -12.10
N PHE A 121 2.99 -2.82 -11.15
CA PHE A 121 1.91 -2.78 -10.16
C PHE A 121 1.95 -1.48 -9.34
N LEU A 122 3.11 -1.11 -8.83
CA LEU A 122 3.27 0.10 -8.01
C LEU A 122 2.96 1.37 -8.79
N TYR A 123 3.37 1.44 -10.06
CA TYR A 123 3.12 2.62 -10.89
C TYR A 123 1.64 2.70 -11.34
N SER A 124 1.03 1.58 -11.73
CA SER A 124 -0.37 1.55 -12.19
C SER A 124 -1.38 1.92 -11.11
N ARG A 125 -0.99 1.91 -9.82
CA ARG A 125 -1.78 2.46 -8.71
C ARG A 125 -2.07 3.97 -8.83
N ALA A 126 -1.34 4.69 -9.66
CA ALA A 126 -1.62 6.09 -9.96
C ALA A 126 -3.00 6.28 -10.58
N VAL A 127 -3.49 5.28 -11.33
CA VAL A 127 -4.86 5.24 -11.85
C VAL A 127 -5.81 4.78 -10.73
N LYS A 128 -6.48 5.74 -10.10
CA LYS A 128 -7.41 5.47 -9.00
C LYS A 128 -8.84 5.35 -9.54
N LEU A 129 -9.29 4.13 -9.79
CA LEU A 129 -10.63 3.86 -10.34
C LEU A 129 -11.78 4.59 -9.61
N PRO A 130 -11.82 4.67 -8.26
CA PRO A 130 -12.88 5.39 -7.56
C PRO A 130 -12.88 6.90 -7.77
N LEU A 131 -11.74 7.47 -8.19
CA LEU A 131 -11.63 8.91 -8.47
C LEU A 131 -11.95 9.27 -9.92
N LEU A 132 -12.11 8.29 -10.82
CA LEU A 132 -12.42 8.54 -12.23
C LEU A 132 -13.70 9.36 -12.41
N PRO A 133 -14.83 9.09 -11.75
CA PRO A 133 -16.03 9.92 -11.88
C PRO A 133 -15.78 11.38 -11.52
N LEU A 134 -15.00 11.61 -10.45
CA LEU A 134 -14.65 12.95 -10.01
C LEU A 134 -13.74 13.65 -11.04
N MET A 135 -12.75 12.95 -11.58
CA MET A 135 -11.86 13.46 -12.62
C MET A 135 -12.62 13.81 -13.90
N ILE A 136 -13.58 12.97 -14.32
CA ILE A 136 -14.43 13.22 -15.46
C ILE A 136 -15.28 14.47 -15.24
N HIS A 137 -15.80 14.65 -14.03
CA HIS A 137 -16.62 15.81 -13.68
C HIS A 137 -15.83 17.12 -13.75
N TYR A 138 -14.59 17.15 -13.22
CA TYR A 138 -13.79 18.38 -13.15
C TYR A 138 -12.97 18.66 -14.42
N PHE A 139 -12.44 17.63 -15.07
CA PHE A 139 -11.48 17.77 -16.19
C PHE A 139 -12.01 17.28 -17.51
N GLY A 140 -13.19 16.65 -17.52
CA GLY A 140 -13.81 16.10 -18.72
C GLY A 140 -13.30 14.70 -19.08
N VAL A 141 -14.07 14.03 -19.96
CA VAL A 141 -13.81 12.63 -20.35
C VAL A 141 -12.50 12.51 -21.12
N THR A 142 -12.26 13.41 -22.09
CA THR A 142 -11.07 13.35 -22.96
C THR A 142 -9.78 13.43 -22.17
N TYR A 143 -9.67 14.40 -21.25
CA TYR A 143 -8.50 14.53 -20.38
C TYR A 143 -8.29 13.29 -19.53
N THR A 144 -9.36 12.81 -18.89
CA THR A 144 -9.28 11.63 -18.00
C THR A 144 -8.84 10.37 -18.73
N LEU A 145 -9.36 10.13 -19.95
CA LEU A 145 -8.97 8.99 -20.77
C LEU A 145 -7.50 9.07 -21.20
N VAL A 146 -7.07 10.23 -21.72
CA VAL A 146 -5.68 10.42 -22.13
C VAL A 146 -4.73 10.21 -20.96
N LEU A 147 -5.04 10.78 -19.78
CA LEU A 147 -4.23 10.60 -18.59
C LEU A 147 -4.16 9.12 -18.16
N CYS A 148 -5.28 8.40 -18.14
CA CYS A 148 -5.29 6.98 -17.79
C CYS A 148 -4.45 6.15 -18.77
N LEU A 149 -4.60 6.37 -20.09
CA LEU A 149 -3.80 5.68 -21.11
C LEU A 149 -2.30 5.96 -20.93
N TYR A 150 -1.96 7.21 -20.63
CA TYR A 150 -0.59 7.63 -20.38
C TYR A 150 -0.01 6.91 -19.16
N LEU A 151 -0.73 6.90 -18.03
CA LEU A 151 -0.31 6.24 -16.80
C LEU A 151 -0.15 4.72 -16.99
N ILE A 152 -1.05 4.07 -17.74
CA ILE A 152 -0.94 2.64 -18.04
C ILE A 152 0.29 2.38 -18.93
N GLY A 153 0.49 3.16 -19.98
CA GLY A 153 1.65 3.04 -20.85
C GLY A 153 2.96 3.21 -20.09
N PHE A 154 3.05 4.24 -19.27
CA PHE A 154 4.25 4.48 -18.44
C PHE A 154 4.46 3.41 -17.36
N SER A 155 3.41 2.80 -16.84
CA SER A 155 3.56 1.70 -15.90
C SER A 155 4.29 0.49 -16.53
N ILE A 156 3.95 0.19 -17.78
CA ILE A 156 4.59 -0.88 -18.55
C ILE A 156 6.04 -0.50 -18.89
N ILE A 157 6.27 0.74 -19.37
CA ILE A 157 7.61 1.23 -19.68
C ILE A 157 8.51 1.16 -18.44
N THR A 158 8.02 1.63 -17.29
CA THR A 158 8.75 1.55 -16.01
C THR A 158 9.11 0.11 -15.66
N GLY A 159 8.19 -0.82 -15.82
CA GLY A 159 8.46 -2.24 -15.60
C GLY A 159 9.54 -2.79 -16.53
N ILE A 160 9.49 -2.45 -17.82
CA ILE A 160 10.51 -2.87 -18.81
C ILE A 160 11.89 -2.29 -18.45
N VAL A 161 11.94 -1.03 -18.04
CA VAL A 161 13.19 -0.38 -17.62
C VAL A 161 13.77 -1.08 -16.39
N VAL A 162 12.94 -1.38 -15.39
CA VAL A 162 13.36 -2.11 -14.19
C VAL A 162 13.88 -3.49 -14.54
N GLU A 163 13.23 -4.19 -15.49
CA GLU A 163 13.67 -5.51 -15.94
C GLU A 163 15.06 -5.48 -16.59
N LYS A 164 15.35 -4.43 -17.35
CA LYS A 164 16.66 -4.26 -18.00
C LYS A 164 17.77 -3.86 -17.03
N LEU A 165 17.42 -3.08 -16.01
CA LEU A 165 18.39 -2.57 -15.03
C LEU A 165 18.69 -3.56 -13.90
N ILE A 166 17.73 -4.40 -13.54
CA ILE A 166 17.88 -5.39 -12.47
C ILE A 166 17.92 -6.78 -13.12
N PRO A 167 19.08 -7.43 -13.20
CA PRO A 167 19.17 -8.77 -13.73
C PRO A 167 18.31 -9.72 -12.91
N VAL A 168 17.56 -10.58 -13.60
CA VAL A 168 16.71 -11.61 -12.98
C VAL A 168 17.57 -12.43 -12.02
N ARG A 169 17.30 -12.33 -10.73
CA ARG A 169 17.87 -13.26 -9.75
C ARG A 169 17.10 -14.57 -9.88
N ASP A 170 17.74 -15.56 -10.45
CA ASP A 170 17.27 -16.95 -10.37
C ASP A 170 17.33 -17.39 -8.90
N VAL A 171 16.16 -17.51 -8.27
CA VAL A 171 15.96 -18.04 -6.92
C VAL A 171 15.36 -19.43 -7.03
#